data_bcece87c30318e66c8fe0a20cb7f8625
#
_entry.id   bcece87c30318e66c8fe0a20cb7f8625
#
_cell.length_a   1.000
_cell.length_b   1.000
_cell.length_c   1.000
_cell.angle_alpha   90.00
_cell.angle_beta   90.00
_cell.angle_gamma   90.00
#
_symmetry.space_group_name_H-M   'P 1'
#
loop_
_entity.id
_entity.type
_entity.pdbx_description
1 polymer ?
#
loop_
_entity_poly.entity_id
_entity_poly.type
_entity_poly.pdbx_seq_one_letter_code
_entity_poly.pdbx_strand_id
1 'polypeptide(L)'
;MFGKFLTDIRRPKQAFALSNDLHGQTLGEYYFLFEEARIAAGSDQKLISKFDENGIPINKTYIDVQDKEYVYFPISIGQMGLAIFHTYLKTKSDEDKSRFLKFADWFMKNAEVSETLGARWMTEVSLPAYKNPGPWQSAFSQARGISILLRAYQLTDNKAYADMAKKALKPFLIPVDKGGVSSFTQQGPFYEEYTAHVPTLVLNGMIFSLCGIYDYIRVFPDDNDGKNIFDEGIKTL
;
A
#
# COMPACT_ATOMS: atom_id res chain seq x y z
N MET A 1 -25.30 -1.28 12.52
CA MET A 1 -24.16 -0.83 13.34
C MET A 1 -23.88 -1.73 14.55
N PHE A 2 -24.88 -2.11 15.36
CA PHE A 2 -24.71 -2.94 16.56
C PHE A 2 -24.14 -4.35 16.29
N GLY A 3 -24.52 -5.01 15.18
CA GLY A 3 -24.04 -6.36 14.84
C GLY A 3 -22.53 -6.40 14.52
N LYS A 4 -22.01 -5.37 13.85
CA LYS A 4 -20.57 -5.26 13.54
C LYS A 4 -19.75 -5.06 14.81
N PHE A 5 -20.23 -4.23 15.72
CA PHE A 5 -19.60 -3.96 17.02
C PHE A 5 -19.47 -5.23 17.87
N LEU A 6 -20.52 -6.04 17.94
CA LEU A 6 -20.50 -7.34 18.67
C LEU A 6 -19.57 -8.36 18.04
N THR A 7 -19.48 -8.37 16.69
CA THR A 7 -18.54 -9.23 15.96
C THR A 7 -17.10 -8.82 16.22
N ASP A 8 -16.82 -7.51 16.24
CA ASP A 8 -15.47 -6.98 16.44
C ASP A 8 -14.97 -7.21 17.89
N ILE A 9 -15.87 -7.16 18.91
CA ILE A 9 -15.53 -7.52 20.30
C ILE A 9 -15.22 -9.01 20.47
N ARG A 10 -15.87 -9.88 19.68
CA ARG A 10 -15.70 -11.34 19.78
C ARG A 10 -14.55 -11.86 18.94
N ARG A 11 -13.96 -11.06 18.06
CA ARG A 11 -12.77 -11.46 17.28
C ARG A 11 -11.57 -11.65 18.24
N PRO A 12 -10.86 -12.80 18.13
CA PRO A 12 -9.61 -12.93 18.82
C PRO A 12 -8.70 -11.75 18.43
N LYS A 13 -8.12 -11.09 19.43
CA LYS A 13 -7.15 -10.00 19.17
C LYS A 13 -6.02 -10.57 18.30
N GLN A 14 -5.99 -10.21 17.05
CA GLN A 14 -4.85 -10.52 16.18
C GLN A 14 -3.70 -9.59 16.60
N ALA A 15 -2.79 -10.10 17.39
CA ALA A 15 -1.54 -9.42 17.63
C ALA A 15 -0.70 -9.52 16.34
N PHE A 16 -0.49 -8.39 15.67
CA PHE A 16 0.53 -8.33 14.63
C PHE A 16 1.90 -8.38 15.30
N ALA A 17 2.77 -9.27 14.84
CA ALA A 17 4.16 -9.20 15.23
C ALA A 17 4.76 -7.94 14.58
N LEU A 18 5.54 -7.20 15.34
CA LEU A 18 6.23 -5.99 14.89
C LEU A 18 7.69 -6.34 14.59
N SER A 19 8.24 -5.72 13.57
CA SER A 19 9.67 -5.79 13.27
C SER A 19 10.47 -4.95 14.25
N ASN A 20 11.71 -5.37 14.49
CA ASN A 20 12.73 -4.55 15.16
C ASN A 20 13.59 -3.76 14.16
N ASP A 21 13.40 -3.97 12.85
CA ASP A 21 14.10 -3.24 11.78
C ASP A 21 13.40 -1.91 11.49
N LEU A 22 13.54 -0.96 12.42
CA LEU A 22 12.87 0.34 12.33
C LEU A 22 13.76 1.44 11.75
N HIS A 23 15.05 1.22 11.64
CA HIS A 23 16.03 2.26 11.31
C HIS A 23 17.07 1.74 10.32
N GLY A 24 17.86 2.69 9.76
CA GLY A 24 18.90 2.40 8.79
C GLY A 24 18.39 2.46 7.34
N GLN A 25 19.36 2.59 6.42
CA GLN A 25 19.07 2.79 4.99
C GLN A 25 18.71 1.49 4.25
N THR A 26 19.14 0.34 4.77
CA THR A 26 18.78 -0.96 4.20
C THR A 26 17.40 -1.38 4.72
N LEU A 27 16.48 -1.62 3.81
CA LEU A 27 15.14 -2.07 4.14
C LEU A 27 15.12 -3.60 4.26
N GLY A 28 15.04 -4.09 5.48
CA GLY A 28 14.77 -5.49 5.80
C GLY A 28 13.28 -5.76 5.96
N GLU A 29 12.91 -6.33 7.11
CA GLU A 29 11.51 -6.59 7.43
C GLU A 29 10.68 -5.29 7.38
N TYR A 30 9.45 -5.42 6.94
CA TYR A 30 8.48 -4.32 7.03
C TYR A 30 8.00 -4.19 8.48
N TYR A 31 7.59 -3.02 8.90
CA TYR A 31 7.21 -2.68 10.28
C TYR A 31 6.20 -3.63 10.92
N PHE A 32 5.29 -4.17 10.12
CA PHE A 32 4.35 -5.22 10.49
C PHE A 32 4.78 -6.51 9.80
N LEU A 33 4.99 -7.57 10.58
CA LEU A 33 5.42 -8.86 10.04
C LEU A 33 4.23 -9.58 9.42
N PHE A 34 4.29 -9.75 8.12
CA PHE A 34 3.28 -10.49 7.37
C PHE A 34 3.77 -11.91 7.11
N GLU A 35 2.91 -12.88 7.39
CA GLU A 35 3.13 -14.27 7.05
C GLU A 35 2.35 -14.63 5.79
N GLU A 36 3.04 -15.12 4.77
CA GLU A 36 2.47 -15.45 3.46
C GLU A 36 1.28 -16.39 3.56
N ALA A 37 1.41 -17.49 4.33
CA ALA A 37 0.34 -18.45 4.52
C ALA A 37 -0.92 -17.85 5.16
N ARG A 38 -0.75 -16.91 6.09
CA ARG A 38 -1.90 -16.24 6.75
C ARG A 38 -2.60 -15.29 5.81
N ILE A 39 -1.88 -14.56 4.97
CA ILE A 39 -2.46 -13.66 3.98
C ILE A 39 -3.19 -14.48 2.90
N ALA A 40 -2.57 -15.56 2.40
CA ALA A 40 -3.15 -16.42 1.39
C ALA A 40 -4.39 -17.19 1.90
N ALA A 41 -4.38 -17.61 3.17
CA ALA A 41 -5.52 -18.29 3.78
C ALA A 41 -6.73 -17.37 3.96
N GLY A 42 -6.49 -16.06 4.06
CA GLY A 42 -7.51 -15.07 4.36
C GLY A 42 -7.99 -15.15 5.82
N SER A 43 -8.54 -14.06 6.33
CA SER A 43 -9.45 -14.07 7.47
C SER A 43 -10.84 -14.51 7.01
N ASP A 44 -11.82 -14.61 7.90
CA ASP A 44 -13.23 -14.98 7.60
C ASP A 44 -13.87 -14.15 6.48
N GLN A 45 -13.25 -13.02 6.11
CA GLN A 45 -13.51 -12.25 4.89
C GLN A 45 -12.31 -12.42 3.96
N LYS A 46 -12.28 -13.49 3.17
CA LYS A 46 -11.24 -13.76 2.18
C LYS A 46 -11.17 -12.61 1.19
N LEU A 47 -10.32 -11.61 1.46
CA LEU A 47 -10.08 -10.50 0.53
C LEU A 47 -9.40 -11.01 -0.73
N ILE A 48 -8.36 -11.84 -0.59
CA ILE A 48 -7.70 -12.50 -1.72
C ILE A 48 -8.52 -13.75 -2.06
N SER A 49 -9.04 -13.79 -3.28
CA SER A 49 -9.92 -14.87 -3.74
C SER A 49 -9.20 -15.87 -4.62
N LYS A 50 -8.23 -15.42 -5.38
CA LYS A 50 -7.39 -16.23 -6.27
C LYS A 50 -6.09 -15.51 -6.59
N PHE A 51 -5.21 -16.19 -7.30
CA PHE A 51 -3.98 -15.63 -7.85
C PHE A 51 -4.02 -15.75 -9.38
N ASP A 52 -3.36 -14.82 -10.08
CA ASP A 52 -3.12 -14.95 -11.51
C ASP A 52 -1.98 -15.93 -11.81
N GLU A 53 -1.65 -16.10 -13.08
CA GLU A 53 -0.58 -16.97 -13.56
C GLU A 53 0.82 -16.58 -13.06
N ASN A 54 1.00 -15.33 -12.64
CA ASN A 54 2.25 -14.80 -12.08
C ASN A 54 2.30 -14.88 -10.55
N GLY A 55 1.22 -15.36 -9.92
CA GLY A 55 1.07 -15.44 -8.46
C GLY A 55 0.67 -14.10 -7.83
N ILE A 56 0.15 -13.15 -8.60
CA ILE A 56 -0.35 -11.87 -8.09
C ILE A 56 -1.78 -12.05 -7.58
N PRO A 57 -2.10 -11.59 -6.36
CA PRO A 57 -3.42 -11.77 -5.78
C PRO A 57 -4.50 -10.96 -6.49
N ILE A 58 -5.64 -11.57 -6.66
CA ILE A 58 -6.86 -10.96 -7.20
C ILE A 58 -7.93 -11.02 -6.13
N ASN A 59 -8.51 -9.88 -5.81
CA ASN A 59 -9.52 -9.76 -4.79
C ASN A 59 -10.92 -9.90 -5.38
N LYS A 60 -11.84 -10.43 -4.58
CA LYS A 60 -13.26 -10.30 -4.84
C LYS A 60 -13.69 -8.86 -4.60
N THR A 61 -14.57 -8.34 -5.45
CA THR A 61 -15.16 -7.00 -5.25
C THR A 61 -15.99 -6.96 -3.97
N TYR A 62 -16.27 -5.76 -3.47
CA TYR A 62 -17.16 -5.58 -2.32
C TYR A 62 -18.57 -6.11 -2.64
N ILE A 63 -19.26 -6.63 -1.61
CA ILE A 63 -20.57 -7.30 -1.73
C ILE A 63 -21.63 -6.42 -2.43
N ASP A 64 -21.51 -5.11 -2.31
CA ASP A 64 -22.42 -4.11 -2.87
C ASP A 64 -22.06 -3.62 -4.28
N VAL A 65 -21.03 -4.23 -4.90
CA VAL A 65 -20.60 -3.94 -6.28
C VAL A 65 -21.17 -4.98 -7.23
N GLN A 66 -21.92 -4.54 -8.25
CA GLN A 66 -22.62 -5.44 -9.17
C GLN A 66 -21.78 -5.80 -10.41
N ASP A 67 -20.89 -4.92 -10.90
CA ASP A 67 -20.37 -5.00 -12.25
C ASP A 67 -19.04 -5.76 -12.41
N LYS A 68 -18.30 -6.00 -11.33
CA LYS A 68 -17.03 -6.74 -11.37
C LYS A 68 -16.95 -7.74 -10.23
N GLU A 69 -16.62 -8.99 -10.55
CA GLU A 69 -16.47 -10.04 -9.54
C GLU A 69 -15.05 -10.07 -8.94
N TYR A 70 -14.02 -9.79 -9.75
CA TYR A 70 -12.62 -9.89 -9.38
C TYR A 70 -11.81 -8.71 -9.92
N VAL A 71 -10.98 -8.12 -9.05
CA VAL A 71 -10.12 -6.97 -9.39
C VAL A 71 -8.76 -7.07 -8.70
N TYR A 72 -7.77 -6.39 -9.27
CA TYR A 72 -6.50 -6.17 -8.61
C TYR A 72 -6.64 -5.04 -7.57
N PHE A 73 -6.25 -5.34 -6.34
CA PHE A 73 -6.17 -4.36 -5.26
C PHE A 73 -4.70 -4.08 -4.93
N PRO A 74 -4.15 -2.92 -5.29
CA PRO A 74 -2.74 -2.61 -5.03
C PRO A 74 -2.34 -2.76 -3.56
N ILE A 75 -3.25 -2.47 -2.61
CA ILE A 75 -3.02 -2.71 -1.17
C ILE A 75 -2.72 -4.18 -0.90
N SER A 76 -3.58 -5.09 -1.36
CA SER A 76 -3.42 -6.54 -1.13
C SER A 76 -2.20 -7.08 -1.85
N ILE A 77 -1.91 -6.58 -3.06
CA ILE A 77 -0.74 -6.96 -3.85
C ILE A 77 0.53 -6.57 -3.09
N GLY A 78 0.62 -5.32 -2.63
CA GLY A 78 1.78 -4.87 -1.86
C GLY A 78 1.93 -5.61 -0.53
N GLN A 79 0.83 -5.93 0.16
CA GLN A 79 0.87 -6.69 1.40
C GLN A 79 1.38 -8.13 1.19
N MET A 80 0.91 -8.82 0.14
CA MET A 80 1.41 -10.15 -0.23
C MET A 80 2.88 -10.08 -0.67
N GLY A 81 3.27 -9.09 -1.47
CA GLY A 81 4.65 -8.88 -1.87
C GLY A 81 5.59 -8.70 -0.68
N LEU A 82 5.19 -7.92 0.34
CA LEU A 82 5.96 -7.78 1.58
C LEU A 82 6.05 -9.10 2.36
N ALA A 83 4.99 -9.91 2.39
CA ALA A 83 5.01 -11.23 3.02
C ALA A 83 5.99 -12.18 2.32
N ILE A 84 5.99 -12.20 0.98
CA ILE A 84 6.96 -12.98 0.18
C ILE A 84 8.39 -12.46 0.41
N PHE A 85 8.57 -11.15 0.53
CA PHE A 85 9.86 -10.57 0.89
C PHE A 85 10.35 -11.05 2.26
N HIS A 86 9.45 -11.14 3.27
CA HIS A 86 9.79 -11.72 4.57
C HIS A 86 10.17 -13.20 4.45
N THR A 87 9.52 -13.98 3.57
CA THR A 87 9.93 -15.35 3.27
C THR A 87 11.34 -15.36 2.67
N TYR A 88 11.61 -14.51 1.67
CA TYR A 88 12.95 -14.37 1.10
C TYR A 88 14.01 -14.00 2.14
N LEU A 89 13.71 -13.09 3.07
CA LEU A 89 14.69 -12.72 4.12
C LEU A 89 15.08 -13.90 5.00
N LYS A 90 14.19 -14.87 5.19
CA LYS A 90 14.43 -16.11 5.96
C LYS A 90 15.17 -17.16 5.14
N THR A 91 14.73 -17.39 3.91
CA THR A 91 15.25 -18.49 3.06
C THR A 91 16.51 -18.12 2.29
N LYS A 92 16.64 -16.84 1.91
CA LYS A 92 17.66 -16.33 0.99
C LYS A 92 17.70 -17.06 -0.36
N SER A 93 16.63 -17.74 -0.75
CA SER A 93 16.55 -18.48 -2.00
C SER A 93 16.32 -17.55 -3.20
N ASP A 94 16.91 -17.91 -4.34
CA ASP A 94 16.68 -17.20 -5.61
C ASP A 94 15.23 -17.33 -6.09
N GLU A 95 14.55 -18.42 -5.73
CA GLU A 95 13.14 -18.64 -6.02
C GLU A 95 12.28 -17.58 -5.32
N ASP A 96 12.44 -17.39 -4.01
CA ASP A 96 11.66 -16.40 -3.26
C ASP A 96 12.02 -14.97 -3.65
N LYS A 97 13.30 -14.70 -3.99
CA LYS A 97 13.71 -13.44 -4.59
C LYS A 97 12.97 -13.19 -5.92
N SER A 98 12.93 -14.17 -6.79
CA SER A 98 12.24 -14.09 -8.08
C SER A 98 10.74 -13.89 -7.92
N ARG A 99 10.11 -14.59 -6.97
CA ARG A 99 8.69 -14.42 -6.62
C ARG A 99 8.42 -12.99 -6.16
N PHE A 100 9.25 -12.45 -5.27
CA PHE A 100 9.11 -11.06 -4.80
C PHE A 100 9.23 -10.04 -5.94
N LEU A 101 10.20 -10.21 -6.84
CA LEU A 101 10.42 -9.29 -7.96
C LEU A 101 9.22 -9.23 -8.91
N LYS A 102 8.44 -10.29 -9.06
CA LYS A 102 7.18 -10.25 -9.84
C LYS A 102 6.20 -9.20 -9.29
N PHE A 103 6.18 -8.98 -7.98
CA PHE A 103 5.34 -7.93 -7.37
C PHE A 103 5.88 -6.54 -7.68
N ALA A 104 7.19 -6.34 -7.63
CA ALA A 104 7.80 -5.08 -8.05
C ALA A 104 7.52 -4.77 -9.53
N ASP A 105 7.65 -5.77 -10.38
CA ASP A 105 7.35 -5.64 -11.82
C ASP A 105 5.86 -5.36 -12.06
N TRP A 106 4.96 -5.94 -11.25
CA TRP A 106 3.55 -5.60 -11.31
C TRP A 106 3.32 -4.10 -11.04
N PHE A 107 3.93 -3.55 -9.97
CA PHE A 107 3.85 -2.13 -9.66
C PHE A 107 4.47 -1.25 -10.77
N MET A 108 5.58 -1.68 -11.38
CA MET A 108 6.15 -0.96 -12.52
C MET A 108 5.21 -0.93 -13.72
N LYS A 109 4.64 -2.07 -14.08
CA LYS A 109 3.81 -2.24 -15.28
C LYS A 109 2.44 -1.58 -15.17
N ASN A 110 1.86 -1.57 -13.97
CA ASN A 110 0.48 -1.09 -13.75
C ASN A 110 0.41 0.31 -13.14
N ALA A 111 1.52 1.05 -13.11
CA ALA A 111 1.52 2.45 -12.72
C ALA A 111 0.97 3.32 -13.83
N GLU A 112 -0.01 4.18 -13.52
CA GLU A 112 -0.32 5.34 -14.34
C GLU A 112 0.68 6.44 -14.03
N VAL A 113 1.47 6.86 -15.03
CA VAL A 113 2.52 7.86 -14.85
C VAL A 113 2.22 9.11 -15.66
N SER A 114 2.25 10.27 -14.99
CA SER A 114 2.16 11.57 -15.66
C SER A 114 3.09 12.59 -14.98
N GLU A 115 3.44 13.64 -15.71
CA GLU A 115 4.25 14.73 -15.16
C GLU A 115 3.53 15.49 -14.04
N THR A 116 2.22 15.64 -14.15
CA THR A 116 1.40 16.41 -13.21
C THR A 116 1.10 15.64 -11.93
N LEU A 117 0.77 14.35 -12.03
CA LEU A 117 0.28 13.54 -10.91
C LEU A 117 1.29 12.51 -10.38
N GLY A 118 2.46 12.37 -11.04
CA GLY A 118 3.45 11.36 -10.66
C GLY A 118 3.02 9.95 -11.07
N ALA A 119 3.40 8.95 -10.27
CA ALA A 119 3.02 7.55 -10.47
C ALA A 119 1.88 7.17 -9.52
N ARG A 120 0.84 6.52 -10.05
CA ARG A 120 -0.38 6.16 -9.30
C ARG A 120 -0.81 4.74 -9.61
N TRP A 121 -1.44 4.09 -8.63
CA TRP A 121 -2.06 2.78 -8.79
C TRP A 121 -3.55 2.88 -8.45
N MET A 122 -4.37 2.72 -9.47
CA MET A 122 -5.82 2.82 -9.35
C MET A 122 -6.44 1.48 -8.97
N THR A 123 -7.54 1.53 -8.23
CA THR A 123 -8.38 0.37 -7.97
C THR A 123 -9.65 0.50 -8.82
N GLU A 124 -9.80 -0.43 -9.76
CA GLU A 124 -10.80 -0.41 -10.83
C GLU A 124 -12.17 -0.94 -10.37
N VAL A 125 -12.68 -0.42 -9.25
CA VAL A 125 -13.96 -0.82 -8.69
C VAL A 125 -14.63 0.36 -7.98
N SER A 126 -15.94 0.37 -7.93
CA SER A 126 -16.68 1.37 -7.15
C SER A 126 -16.56 1.11 -5.64
N LEU A 127 -16.74 2.18 -4.85
CA LEU A 127 -16.84 2.16 -3.39
C LEU A 127 -18.19 2.76 -2.95
N PRO A 128 -19.30 2.01 -3.01
CA PRO A 128 -20.62 2.54 -2.73
C PRO A 128 -20.76 3.11 -1.32
N ALA A 129 -20.07 2.52 -0.33
CA ALA A 129 -20.05 3.02 1.05
C ALA A 129 -19.55 4.48 1.17
N TYR A 130 -18.68 4.91 0.25
CA TYR A 130 -18.16 6.28 0.17
C TYR A 130 -18.70 7.07 -1.02
N LYS A 131 -19.76 6.56 -1.68
CA LYS A 131 -20.37 7.16 -2.87
C LYS A 131 -19.37 7.45 -3.99
N ASN A 132 -18.35 6.61 -4.13
CA ASN A 132 -17.32 6.72 -5.15
C ASN A 132 -17.61 5.73 -6.28
N PRO A 133 -17.89 6.18 -7.52
CA PRO A 133 -18.18 5.31 -8.65
C PRO A 133 -16.94 4.53 -9.14
N GLY A 134 -15.73 4.90 -8.67
CA GLY A 134 -14.45 4.37 -9.17
C GLY A 134 -14.11 4.88 -10.58
N PRO A 135 -12.88 4.60 -11.05
CA PRO A 135 -11.78 4.06 -10.25
C PRO A 135 -11.31 5.03 -9.15
N TRP A 136 -10.65 4.52 -8.14
CA TRP A 136 -10.16 5.35 -7.03
C TRP A 136 -8.69 5.06 -6.71
N GLN A 137 -8.04 6.05 -6.13
CA GLN A 137 -6.67 6.01 -5.66
C GLN A 137 -6.64 5.86 -4.14
N SER A 138 -5.51 5.37 -3.61
CA SER A 138 -5.29 5.20 -2.19
C SER A 138 -3.88 5.61 -1.81
N ALA A 139 -3.73 6.43 -0.79
CA ALA A 139 -2.44 6.71 -0.17
C ALA A 139 -1.78 5.43 0.35
N PHE A 140 -2.58 4.49 0.84
CA PHE A 140 -2.10 3.18 1.29
C PHE A 140 -1.56 2.34 0.11
N SER A 141 -2.21 2.36 -1.07
CA SER A 141 -1.71 1.72 -2.29
C SER A 141 -0.37 2.33 -2.72
N GLN A 142 -0.27 3.66 -2.70
CA GLN A 142 0.97 4.38 -3.00
C GLN A 142 2.12 3.94 -2.10
N ALA A 143 1.87 3.91 -0.79
CA ALA A 143 2.84 3.48 0.21
C ALA A 143 3.28 2.03 0.02
N ARG A 144 2.37 1.13 -0.35
CA ARG A 144 2.70 -0.28 -0.67
C ARG A 144 3.59 -0.37 -1.90
N GLY A 145 3.27 0.38 -2.96
CA GLY A 145 4.10 0.46 -4.16
C GLY A 145 5.51 0.96 -3.83
N ILE A 146 5.63 2.06 -3.08
CA ILE A 146 6.92 2.61 -2.64
C ILE A 146 7.73 1.56 -1.88
N SER A 147 7.13 0.91 -0.86
CA SER A 147 7.82 -0.09 -0.03
C SER A 147 8.34 -1.29 -0.82
N ILE A 148 7.57 -1.77 -1.79
CA ILE A 148 7.95 -2.88 -2.68
C ILE A 148 9.08 -2.46 -3.63
N LEU A 149 8.91 -1.32 -4.30
CA LEU A 149 9.86 -0.84 -5.30
C LEU A 149 11.23 -0.52 -4.69
N LEU A 150 11.27 0.06 -3.49
CA LEU A 150 12.53 0.35 -2.82
C LEU A 150 13.29 -0.91 -2.40
N ARG A 151 12.59 -1.95 -1.92
CA ARG A 151 13.21 -3.25 -1.63
C ARG A 151 13.72 -3.92 -2.90
N ALA A 152 12.98 -3.83 -4.00
CA ALA A 152 13.43 -4.34 -5.30
C ALA A 152 14.65 -3.56 -5.82
N TYR A 153 14.68 -2.23 -5.66
CA TYR A 153 15.85 -1.41 -5.96
C TYR A 153 17.09 -1.91 -5.21
N GLN A 154 16.98 -2.09 -3.89
CA GLN A 154 18.11 -2.54 -3.07
C GLN A 154 18.56 -3.98 -3.34
N LEU A 155 17.67 -4.84 -3.86
CA LEU A 155 18.02 -6.22 -4.25
C LEU A 155 18.69 -6.31 -5.62
N THR A 156 18.49 -5.33 -6.50
CA THR A 156 18.86 -5.46 -7.93
C THR A 156 19.72 -4.32 -8.45
N ASP A 157 19.89 -3.23 -7.69
CA ASP A 157 20.49 -1.97 -8.12
C ASP A 157 19.80 -1.32 -9.35
N ASN A 158 18.61 -1.81 -9.71
CA ASN A 158 17.85 -1.22 -10.83
C ASN A 158 17.20 0.09 -10.41
N LYS A 159 17.79 1.20 -10.85
CA LYS A 159 17.34 2.56 -10.54
C LYS A 159 15.92 2.87 -10.99
N ALA A 160 15.39 2.17 -12.00
CA ALA A 160 14.02 2.38 -12.45
C ALA A 160 12.98 2.15 -11.32
N TYR A 161 13.24 1.22 -10.39
CA TYR A 161 12.40 1.03 -9.21
C TYR A 161 12.44 2.23 -8.28
N ALA A 162 13.63 2.78 -8.00
CA ALA A 162 13.80 3.96 -7.17
C ALA A 162 13.14 5.20 -7.78
N ASP A 163 13.31 5.40 -9.10
CA ASP A 163 12.70 6.50 -9.84
C ASP A 163 11.16 6.43 -9.81
N MET A 164 10.60 5.22 -9.93
CA MET A 164 9.15 5.02 -9.83
C MET A 164 8.66 5.30 -8.40
N ALA A 165 9.39 4.84 -7.38
CA ALA A 165 9.07 5.12 -5.98
C ALA A 165 9.10 6.62 -5.69
N LYS A 166 10.07 7.38 -6.25
CA LYS A 166 10.11 8.83 -6.15
C LYS A 166 8.90 9.50 -6.80
N LYS A 167 8.53 9.07 -8.02
CA LYS A 167 7.32 9.59 -8.69
C LYS A 167 6.06 9.31 -7.90
N ALA A 168 6.01 8.20 -7.15
CA ALA A 168 4.87 7.82 -6.32
C ALA A 168 4.68 8.67 -5.06
N LEU A 169 5.63 9.53 -4.70
CA LEU A 169 5.46 10.53 -3.63
C LEU A 169 4.59 11.71 -4.07
N LYS A 170 4.55 12.03 -5.35
CA LYS A 170 3.87 13.24 -5.84
C LYS A 170 2.37 13.30 -5.49
N PRO A 171 1.58 12.20 -5.57
CA PRO A 171 0.17 12.21 -5.17
C PRO A 171 -0.09 12.66 -3.74
N PHE A 172 0.86 12.49 -2.82
CA PHE A 172 0.74 12.94 -1.42
C PHE A 172 0.73 14.45 -1.27
N LEU A 173 1.26 15.19 -2.24
CA LEU A 173 1.27 16.66 -2.28
C LEU A 173 0.02 17.25 -2.92
N ILE A 174 -0.87 16.41 -3.45
CA ILE A 174 -1.98 16.82 -4.31
C ILE A 174 -3.31 16.50 -3.61
N PRO A 175 -4.25 17.46 -3.57
CA PRO A 175 -5.59 17.22 -3.05
C PRO A 175 -6.34 16.12 -3.81
N VAL A 176 -7.23 15.40 -3.10
CA VAL A 176 -8.07 14.33 -3.68
C VAL A 176 -8.87 14.82 -4.88
N ASP A 177 -9.47 16.01 -4.82
CA ASP A 177 -10.27 16.60 -5.90
C ASP A 177 -9.44 16.99 -7.14
N LYS A 178 -8.11 17.01 -7.00
CA LYS A 178 -7.16 17.25 -8.10
C LYS A 178 -6.40 15.99 -8.54
N GLY A 179 -6.84 14.81 -8.09
CA GLY A 179 -6.28 13.52 -8.48
C GLY A 179 -5.11 13.03 -7.62
N GLY A 180 -4.91 13.62 -6.44
CA GLY A 180 -3.98 13.14 -5.42
C GLY A 180 -4.64 12.27 -4.36
N VAL A 181 -3.95 12.12 -3.22
CA VAL A 181 -4.41 11.29 -2.11
C VAL A 181 -4.55 12.05 -0.78
N SER A 182 -4.47 13.37 -0.78
CA SER A 182 -4.46 14.18 0.43
C SER A 182 -5.74 14.96 0.63
N SER A 183 -6.32 14.84 1.83
CA SER A 183 -7.35 15.75 2.34
C SER A 183 -6.67 16.76 3.27
N PHE A 184 -6.66 18.03 2.90
CA PHE A 184 -6.02 19.07 3.72
C PHE A 184 -6.96 19.51 4.84
N THR A 185 -6.57 19.27 6.08
CA THR A 185 -7.27 19.68 7.30
C THR A 185 -6.62 20.93 7.91
N GLN A 186 -7.16 21.43 9.03
CA GLN A 186 -6.53 22.53 9.78
C GLN A 186 -5.17 22.13 10.40
N GLN A 187 -4.95 20.84 10.66
CA GLN A 187 -3.71 20.29 11.23
C GLN A 187 -2.67 19.98 10.17
N GLY A 188 -3.08 19.85 8.91
CA GLY A 188 -2.20 19.48 7.79
C GLY A 188 -2.84 18.43 6.87
N PRO A 189 -2.05 17.77 6.02
CA PRO A 189 -2.54 16.76 5.08
C PRO A 189 -2.88 15.46 5.79
N PHE A 190 -4.08 14.94 5.55
CA PHE A 190 -4.46 13.58 5.89
C PHE A 190 -4.39 12.71 4.63
N TYR A 191 -3.62 11.63 4.65
CA TYR A 191 -3.41 10.73 3.50
C TYR A 191 -4.52 9.69 3.45
N GLU A 192 -5.40 9.81 2.45
CA GLU A 192 -6.64 9.04 2.37
C GLU A 192 -6.43 7.60 1.91
N GLU A 193 -6.93 6.64 2.70
CA GLU A 193 -7.02 5.25 2.26
C GLU A 193 -7.98 5.09 1.08
N TYR A 194 -9.10 5.80 1.14
CA TYR A 194 -10.12 5.81 0.09
C TYR A 194 -10.34 7.24 -0.38
N THR A 195 -9.87 7.57 -1.59
CA THR A 195 -10.15 8.89 -2.15
C THR A 195 -11.63 8.98 -2.54
N ALA A 196 -12.33 9.94 -1.97
CA ALA A 196 -13.75 10.19 -2.21
C ALA A 196 -14.04 11.69 -2.20
N HIS A 197 -15.23 12.07 -2.66
CA HIS A 197 -15.64 13.48 -2.67
C HIS A 197 -15.69 14.10 -1.25
N VAL A 198 -16.01 13.29 -0.26
CA VAL A 198 -15.95 13.68 1.16
C VAL A 198 -14.78 12.94 1.79
N PRO A 199 -13.91 13.63 2.56
CA PRO A 199 -12.79 12.99 3.25
C PRO A 199 -13.24 11.79 4.09
N THR A 200 -12.54 10.67 3.95
CA THR A 200 -12.88 9.42 4.64
C THR A 200 -12.16 9.28 5.99
N LEU A 201 -11.00 9.91 6.11
CA LEU A 201 -10.15 10.01 7.31
C LEU A 201 -9.93 8.66 8.01
N VAL A 202 -9.58 7.64 7.24
CA VAL A 202 -9.34 6.29 7.76
C VAL A 202 -7.96 6.19 8.37
N LEU A 203 -7.89 6.13 9.71
CA LEU A 203 -6.66 6.25 10.48
C LEU A 203 -5.61 5.18 10.15
N ASN A 204 -6.02 3.90 10.03
CA ASN A 204 -5.07 2.83 9.68
C ASN A 204 -4.45 3.05 8.28
N GLY A 205 -5.23 3.54 7.32
CA GLY A 205 -4.72 3.89 5.99
C GLY A 205 -3.67 5.00 6.06
N MET A 206 -3.92 6.04 6.88
CA MET A 206 -2.94 7.11 7.13
C MET A 206 -1.63 6.56 7.72
N ILE A 207 -1.71 5.72 8.76
CA ILE A 207 -0.53 5.11 9.40
C ILE A 207 0.27 4.28 8.40
N PHE A 208 -0.39 3.42 7.61
CA PHE A 208 0.30 2.61 6.60
C PHE A 208 0.86 3.45 5.45
N SER A 209 0.25 4.59 5.15
CA SER A 209 0.79 5.53 4.18
C SER A 209 2.10 6.13 4.65
N LEU A 210 2.16 6.55 5.90
CA LEU A 210 3.39 7.05 6.53
C LEU A 210 4.50 5.98 6.59
N CYS A 211 4.17 4.72 6.80
CA CYS A 211 5.16 3.63 6.75
C CYS A 211 5.89 3.55 5.39
N GLY A 212 5.17 3.69 4.27
CA GLY A 212 5.80 3.67 2.95
C GLY A 212 6.63 4.92 2.65
N ILE A 213 6.16 6.09 3.09
CA ILE A 213 6.93 7.34 2.99
C ILE A 213 8.19 7.23 3.86
N TYR A 214 8.09 6.62 5.04
CA TYR A 214 9.24 6.39 5.91
C TYR A 214 10.25 5.42 5.30
N ASP A 215 9.82 4.34 4.63
CA ASP A 215 10.73 3.50 3.84
C ASP A 215 11.51 4.34 2.82
N TYR A 216 10.84 5.32 2.16
CA TYR A 216 11.50 6.19 1.20
C TYR A 216 12.60 7.07 1.84
N ILE A 217 12.30 7.73 2.95
CA ILE A 217 13.30 8.59 3.62
C ILE A 217 14.43 7.80 4.29
N ARG A 218 14.21 6.54 4.65
CA ARG A 218 15.29 5.64 5.09
C ARG A 218 16.30 5.40 3.97
N VAL A 219 15.81 5.16 2.74
CA VAL A 219 16.68 4.89 1.57
C VAL A 219 17.32 6.17 1.04
N PHE A 220 16.59 7.28 1.05
CA PHE A 220 17.01 8.58 0.54
C PHE A 220 16.90 9.67 1.62
N PRO A 221 17.78 9.65 2.65
CA PRO A 221 17.68 10.55 3.79
C PRO A 221 17.94 12.03 3.45
N ASP A 222 18.54 12.31 2.30
CA ASP A 222 18.82 13.68 1.84
C ASP A 222 17.72 14.24 0.92
N ASP A 223 16.68 13.46 0.61
CA ASP A 223 15.56 13.94 -0.19
C ASP A 223 14.57 14.72 0.69
N ASN A 224 14.59 16.05 0.54
CA ASN A 224 13.76 16.94 1.33
C ASN A 224 12.27 16.82 1.02
N ASP A 225 11.89 16.44 -0.20
CA ASP A 225 10.48 16.28 -0.56
C ASP A 225 9.85 15.11 0.22
N GLY A 226 10.55 13.96 0.26
CA GLY A 226 10.10 12.81 1.04
C GLY A 226 9.99 13.13 2.53
N LYS A 227 10.97 13.83 3.10
CA LYS A 227 10.95 14.27 4.51
C LYS A 227 9.78 15.20 4.81
N ASN A 228 9.57 16.21 3.97
CA ASN A 228 8.48 17.17 4.17
C ASN A 228 7.11 16.47 4.12
N ILE A 229 6.89 15.54 3.18
CA ILE A 229 5.65 14.75 3.10
C ILE A 229 5.46 13.95 4.40
N PHE A 230 6.50 13.28 4.90
CA PHE A 230 6.42 12.51 6.12
C PHE A 230 6.12 13.39 7.34
N ASP A 231 6.89 14.47 7.53
CA ASP A 231 6.79 15.38 8.68
C ASP A 231 5.42 16.06 8.75
N GLU A 232 4.89 16.53 7.62
CA GLU A 232 3.56 17.13 7.57
C GLU A 232 2.46 16.09 7.88
N GLY A 233 2.60 14.86 7.41
CA GLY A 233 1.67 13.78 7.76
C GLY A 233 1.72 13.40 9.24
N ILE A 234 2.91 13.37 9.86
CA ILE A 234 3.06 13.11 11.31
C ILE A 234 2.39 14.21 12.15
N LYS A 235 2.49 15.47 11.74
CA LYS A 235 1.83 16.59 12.46
C LYS A 235 0.31 16.47 12.46
N THR A 236 -0.25 15.79 11.46
CA THR A 236 -1.70 15.61 11.31
C THR A 236 -2.24 14.47 12.18
N LEU A 237 -1.40 13.50 12.57
CA LEU A 237 -1.76 12.42 13.49
C LEU A 237 -1.84 12.88 14.94
#